data_8cb59df276ea1e733b0e68d9aebe3d68
#
_entry.id   8cb59df276ea1e733b0e68d9aebe3d68
#
_cell.length_a   1.000
_cell.length_b   1.000
_cell.length_c   1.000
_cell.angle_alpha   90.00
_cell.angle_beta   90.00
_cell.angle_gamma   90.00
#
_symmetry.space_group_name_H-M   'P 1'
#
loop_
_entity.id
_entity.type
_entity.pdbx_description
1 polymer ?
#
loop_
_entity_poly.entity_id
_entity_poly.type
_entity_poly.pdbx_seq_one_letter_code
_entity_poly.pdbx_strand_id
1 'polypeptide(L)'
;MLRYERQTLRRFDGVLAVSDADRETLAHLYPDAIRQPVHVVPTGVDTAYFSPVPRDQQPVTRNRQPVPSLIFTGSMDWLPNEDAMLYFCREILPFIRSEEPLARLTIVGRAPTPAVKKLADAGGIVVTGRVDDVRPYMREASVYVVPLRIGGGTRLKIFEAMAMGKAVVSTTIGAEGLPVTNGTHVMVADDPASFARAVVVLIRDADRRQQLEVAARALVVEKYDWSAVAGELEIALARFAGRRAGEINPCKSPSLVLDT
;
A
#
# COMPACT_ATOMS: atom_id res chain seq x y z
N MET A 1 -8.39 -5.89 -27.91
CA MET A 1 -7.36 -5.38 -27.00
C MET A 1 -5.98 -5.92 -27.38
N LEU A 2 -5.66 -7.18 -27.26
CA LEU A 2 -4.34 -7.79 -27.58
C LEU A 2 -3.73 -7.40 -28.95
N ARG A 3 -4.54 -7.28 -30.01
CA ARG A 3 -4.07 -6.87 -31.34
C ARG A 3 -3.58 -5.42 -31.39
N TYR A 4 -4.30 -4.53 -30.69
CA TYR A 4 -3.96 -3.12 -30.61
C TYR A 4 -2.67 -2.91 -29.78
N GLU A 5 -2.58 -3.56 -28.63
CA GLU A 5 -1.40 -3.49 -27.76
C GLU A 5 -0.15 -3.99 -28.50
N ARG A 6 -0.25 -5.14 -29.19
CA ARG A 6 0.85 -5.67 -30.01
C ARG A 6 1.33 -4.70 -31.11
N GLN A 7 0.40 -4.01 -31.79
CA GLN A 7 0.76 -3.00 -32.79
C GLN A 7 1.40 -1.77 -32.17
N THR A 8 0.91 -1.37 -30.99
CA THR A 8 1.42 -0.22 -30.26
C THR A 8 2.85 -0.46 -29.77
N LEU A 9 3.10 -1.62 -29.13
CA LEU A 9 4.42 -1.98 -28.61
C LEU A 9 5.52 -1.94 -29.68
N ARG A 10 5.20 -2.27 -30.95
CA ARG A 10 6.16 -2.22 -32.06
C ARG A 10 6.57 -0.82 -32.49
N ARG A 11 5.87 0.22 -32.04
CA ARG A 11 6.11 1.63 -32.43
C ARG A 11 7.00 2.39 -31.47
N PHE A 12 7.27 1.83 -30.28
CA PHE A 12 8.05 2.48 -29.26
C PHE A 12 9.44 1.85 -29.11
N ASP A 13 10.41 2.68 -28.72
CA ASP A 13 11.80 2.30 -28.54
C ASP A 13 12.02 1.58 -27.19
N GLY A 14 11.04 1.62 -26.28
CA GLY A 14 11.08 0.96 -24.99
C GLY A 14 9.70 0.76 -24.39
N VAL A 15 9.64 -0.12 -23.41
CA VAL A 15 8.41 -0.47 -22.68
C VAL A 15 8.70 -0.34 -21.18
N LEU A 16 7.80 0.32 -20.47
CA LEU A 16 7.82 0.40 -19.01
C LEU A 16 6.71 -0.47 -18.41
N ALA A 17 7.04 -1.21 -17.38
CA ALA A 17 6.11 -1.93 -16.55
C ALA A 17 6.15 -1.37 -15.11
N VAL A 18 5.09 -1.49 -14.34
CA VAL A 18 5.03 -0.99 -12.96
C VAL A 18 5.42 -2.05 -11.93
N SER A 19 5.59 -3.31 -12.37
CA SER A 19 6.05 -4.41 -11.53
C SER A 19 6.78 -5.48 -12.34
N ASP A 20 7.55 -6.34 -11.67
CA ASP A 20 8.17 -7.50 -12.31
C ASP A 20 7.12 -8.47 -12.86
N ALA A 21 6.01 -8.65 -12.17
CA ALA A 21 4.89 -9.48 -12.63
C ALA A 21 4.26 -8.95 -13.92
N ASP A 22 4.11 -7.62 -14.04
CA ASP A 22 3.64 -7.00 -15.28
C ASP A 22 4.65 -7.16 -16.41
N ARG A 23 5.96 -7.01 -16.10
CA ARG A 23 7.05 -7.25 -17.06
C ARG A 23 7.00 -8.67 -17.62
N GLU A 24 6.88 -9.67 -16.76
CA GLU A 24 6.80 -11.07 -17.15
C GLU A 24 5.53 -11.36 -17.99
N THR A 25 4.41 -10.79 -17.56
CA THR A 25 3.13 -10.88 -18.29
C THR A 25 3.25 -10.28 -19.70
N LEU A 26 3.81 -9.08 -19.82
CA LEU A 26 4.03 -8.44 -21.12
C LEU A 26 4.98 -9.25 -22.01
N ALA A 27 6.07 -9.77 -21.46
CA ALA A 27 7.02 -10.60 -22.17
C ALA A 27 6.38 -11.91 -22.68
N HIS A 28 5.49 -12.50 -21.87
CA HIS A 28 4.78 -13.71 -22.25
C HIS A 28 3.70 -13.46 -23.33
N LEU A 29 2.93 -12.39 -23.20
CA LEU A 29 1.83 -12.08 -24.14
C LEU A 29 2.32 -11.54 -25.48
N TYR A 30 3.48 -10.88 -25.52
CA TYR A 30 3.97 -10.15 -26.70
C TYR A 30 5.44 -10.44 -27.04
N PRO A 31 5.89 -11.71 -27.09
CA PRO A 31 7.29 -12.06 -27.29
C PRO A 31 7.87 -11.58 -28.62
N ASP A 32 7.01 -11.40 -29.62
CA ASP A 32 7.38 -10.95 -30.98
C ASP A 32 7.20 -9.42 -31.20
N ALA A 33 6.58 -8.74 -30.27
CA ALA A 33 6.31 -7.31 -30.38
C ALA A 33 7.27 -6.43 -29.55
N ILE A 34 7.78 -6.97 -28.47
CA ILE A 34 8.73 -6.29 -27.58
C ILE A 34 10.14 -6.56 -28.11
N ARG A 35 10.77 -5.53 -28.69
CA ARG A 35 12.11 -5.62 -29.30
C ARG A 35 13.22 -5.24 -28.30
N GLN A 36 12.88 -4.48 -27.29
CA GLN A 36 13.78 -4.00 -26.25
C GLN A 36 13.37 -4.59 -24.88
N PRO A 37 14.28 -4.70 -23.91
CA PRO A 37 13.94 -5.12 -22.57
C PRO A 37 12.85 -4.22 -21.96
N VAL A 38 11.89 -4.82 -21.29
CA VAL A 38 10.88 -4.09 -20.50
C VAL A 38 11.56 -3.60 -19.22
N HIS A 39 11.55 -2.30 -19.01
CA HIS A 39 12.04 -1.69 -17.77
C HIS A 39 10.92 -1.64 -16.73
N VAL A 40 11.25 -2.00 -15.49
CA VAL A 40 10.32 -1.83 -14.37
C VAL A 40 10.58 -0.47 -13.71
N VAL A 41 9.56 0.38 -13.74
CA VAL A 41 9.52 1.64 -13.01
C VAL A 41 8.33 1.56 -12.08
N PRO A 42 8.53 1.28 -10.78
CA PRO A 42 7.43 1.05 -9.85
C PRO A 42 6.61 2.32 -9.62
N THR A 43 5.42 2.17 -9.09
CA THR A 43 4.64 3.31 -8.63
C THR A 43 5.20 3.81 -7.31
N GLY A 44 5.48 5.12 -7.22
CA GLY A 44 6.01 5.76 -6.02
C GLY A 44 4.95 6.18 -5.01
N VAL A 45 5.42 6.52 -3.82
CA VAL A 45 4.63 7.13 -2.74
C VAL A 45 5.36 8.36 -2.21
N ASP A 46 4.59 9.36 -1.79
CA ASP A 46 5.12 10.56 -1.13
C ASP A 46 5.43 10.23 0.35
N THR A 47 6.69 9.88 0.63
CA THR A 47 7.12 9.49 1.98
C THR A 47 7.29 10.67 2.92
N ALA A 48 7.31 11.90 2.41
CA ALA A 48 7.29 13.11 3.22
C ALA A 48 5.85 13.42 3.67
N TYR A 49 4.88 13.30 2.76
CA TYR A 49 3.47 13.43 3.08
C TYR A 49 2.98 12.30 3.99
N PHE A 50 3.23 11.04 3.61
CA PHE A 50 2.95 9.85 4.43
C PHE A 50 4.12 9.59 5.37
N SER A 51 4.20 10.35 6.47
CA SER A 51 5.25 10.19 7.46
C SER A 51 4.68 9.99 8.86
N PRO A 52 5.34 9.15 9.69
CA PRO A 52 4.95 9.00 11.08
C PRO A 52 5.22 10.30 11.84
N VAL A 53 4.41 10.59 12.85
CA VAL A 53 4.74 11.66 13.81
C VAL A 53 5.96 11.21 14.62
N PRO A 54 6.99 12.06 14.77
CA PRO A 54 8.11 11.77 15.64
C PRO A 54 7.63 11.37 17.05
N ARG A 55 8.30 10.41 17.69
CA ARG A 55 7.87 9.85 18.98
C ARG A 55 7.81 10.90 20.10
N ASP A 56 8.67 11.90 20.07
CA ASP A 56 8.70 13.03 20.99
C ASP A 56 7.48 13.96 20.86
N GLN A 57 6.81 13.92 19.71
CA GLN A 57 5.60 14.71 19.42
C GLN A 57 4.30 13.90 19.57
N GLN A 58 4.40 12.62 19.91
CA GLN A 58 3.21 11.81 20.15
C GLN A 58 2.59 12.19 21.51
N PRO A 59 1.27 12.39 21.58
CA PRO A 59 0.63 12.67 22.85
C PRO A 59 0.88 11.53 23.84
N VAL A 60 1.50 11.85 24.97
CA VAL A 60 1.72 10.89 26.05
C VAL A 60 0.36 10.58 26.69
N THR A 61 -0.30 9.53 26.20
CA THR A 61 -1.51 9.00 26.84
C THR A 61 -1.09 8.28 28.13
N ARG A 62 -0.91 9.08 29.21
CA ARG A 62 -0.68 8.53 30.53
C ARG A 62 -1.91 7.73 30.95
N ASN A 63 -1.71 6.44 31.26
CA ASN A 63 -2.65 5.53 31.95
C ASN A 63 -3.88 4.98 31.21
N ARG A 64 -3.94 4.93 29.86
CA ARG A 64 -4.89 4.04 29.19
C ARG A 64 -4.13 3.00 28.37
N GLN A 65 -4.41 1.73 28.61
CA GLN A 65 -4.02 0.70 27.63
C GLN A 65 -4.62 1.12 26.28
N PRO A 66 -3.80 1.28 25.24
CA PRO A 66 -4.32 1.70 23.96
C PRO A 66 -5.34 0.66 23.48
N VAL A 67 -6.56 1.11 23.19
CA VAL A 67 -7.59 0.23 22.61
C VAL A 67 -7.05 -0.25 21.26
N PRO A 68 -6.99 -1.58 21.03
CA PRO A 68 -6.54 -2.11 19.75
C PRO A 68 -7.34 -1.52 18.60
N SER A 69 -6.67 -0.78 17.72
CA SER A 69 -7.30 -0.07 16.60
C SER A 69 -6.77 -0.58 15.27
N LEU A 70 -7.68 -0.99 14.42
CA LEU A 70 -7.44 -1.50 13.07
C LEU A 70 -7.91 -0.47 12.07
N ILE A 71 -7.25 -0.38 10.93
CA ILE A 71 -7.65 0.53 9.86
C ILE A 71 -7.57 -0.14 8.49
N PHE A 72 -8.52 0.23 7.63
CA PHE A 72 -8.48 0.01 6.19
C PHE A 72 -8.78 1.32 5.47
N THR A 73 -8.05 1.62 4.39
CA THR A 73 -8.32 2.79 3.55
C THR A 73 -8.62 2.38 2.11
N GLY A 74 -9.54 3.09 1.45
CA GLY A 74 -9.81 2.86 0.03
C GLY A 74 -11.17 3.38 -0.40
N SER A 75 -11.38 3.49 -1.71
CA SER A 75 -12.68 3.83 -2.30
C SER A 75 -13.65 2.66 -2.12
N MET A 76 -14.77 2.88 -1.41
CA MET A 76 -15.68 1.79 -1.03
C MET A 76 -16.72 1.47 -2.13
N ASP A 77 -16.75 2.24 -3.22
CA ASP A 77 -17.45 1.92 -4.47
C ASP A 77 -16.65 1.00 -5.41
N TRP A 78 -15.41 0.66 -5.03
CA TRP A 78 -14.58 -0.30 -5.74
C TRP A 78 -14.78 -1.70 -5.16
N LEU A 79 -15.32 -2.61 -5.98
CA LEU A 79 -15.74 -3.97 -5.57
C LEU A 79 -14.72 -4.71 -4.69
N PRO A 80 -13.40 -4.73 -5.02
CA PRO A 80 -12.42 -5.40 -4.16
C PRO A 80 -12.34 -4.84 -2.74
N ASN A 81 -12.53 -3.54 -2.56
CA ASN A 81 -12.50 -2.92 -1.23
C ASN A 81 -13.78 -3.21 -0.44
N GLU A 82 -14.94 -3.16 -1.11
CA GLU A 82 -16.23 -3.54 -0.52
C GLU A 82 -16.20 -5.00 -0.06
N ASP A 83 -15.81 -5.92 -0.96
CA ASP A 83 -15.70 -7.35 -0.66
C ASP A 83 -14.75 -7.60 0.52
N ALA A 84 -13.57 -6.96 0.52
CA ALA A 84 -12.59 -7.08 1.59
C ALA A 84 -13.16 -6.66 2.94
N MET A 85 -13.90 -5.57 3.02
CA MET A 85 -14.46 -5.09 4.29
C MET A 85 -15.62 -5.95 4.76
N LEU A 86 -16.47 -6.41 3.85
CA LEU A 86 -17.54 -7.37 4.19
C LEU A 86 -16.96 -8.69 4.68
N TYR A 87 -15.96 -9.22 4.00
CA TYR A 87 -15.25 -10.44 4.39
C TYR A 87 -14.56 -10.27 5.74
N PHE A 88 -13.78 -9.19 5.92
CA PHE A 88 -13.09 -8.94 7.18
C PHE A 88 -14.03 -8.90 8.37
N CYS A 89 -15.12 -8.14 8.25
CA CYS A 89 -16.06 -7.98 9.35
C CYS A 89 -16.86 -9.24 9.67
N ARG A 90 -17.13 -10.09 8.67
CA ARG A 90 -17.92 -11.31 8.85
C ARG A 90 -17.09 -12.50 9.30
N GLU A 91 -15.88 -12.65 8.73
CA GLU A 91 -15.10 -13.86 8.85
C GLU A 91 -13.84 -13.69 9.72
N ILE A 92 -13.20 -12.50 9.73
CA ILE A 92 -11.91 -12.28 10.42
C ILE A 92 -12.11 -11.59 11.77
N LEU A 93 -12.85 -10.48 11.80
CA LEU A 93 -13.02 -9.67 12.99
C LEU A 93 -13.61 -10.43 14.19
N PRO A 94 -14.52 -11.41 14.04
CA PRO A 94 -14.97 -12.24 15.15
C PRO A 94 -13.84 -13.02 15.84
N PHE A 95 -12.88 -13.56 15.06
CA PHE A 95 -11.70 -14.24 15.65
C PHE A 95 -10.79 -13.24 16.38
N ILE A 96 -10.60 -12.05 15.84
CA ILE A 96 -9.83 -11.02 16.55
C ILE A 96 -10.52 -10.64 17.86
N ARG A 97 -11.84 -10.43 17.84
CA ARG A 97 -12.61 -10.03 19.03
C ARG A 97 -12.76 -11.11 20.08
N SER A 98 -12.63 -12.37 19.71
CA SER A 98 -12.58 -13.45 20.71
C SER A 98 -11.34 -13.37 21.60
N GLU A 99 -10.24 -12.79 21.10
CA GLU A 99 -8.99 -12.59 21.84
C GLU A 99 -8.79 -11.15 22.31
N GLU A 100 -9.28 -10.18 21.55
CA GLU A 100 -9.21 -8.73 21.80
C GLU A 100 -10.61 -8.11 21.72
N PRO A 101 -11.45 -8.27 22.75
CA PRO A 101 -12.88 -7.88 22.71
C PRO A 101 -13.12 -6.40 22.45
N LEU A 102 -12.14 -5.55 22.76
CA LEU A 102 -12.21 -4.10 22.56
C LEU A 102 -11.67 -3.64 21.21
N ALA A 103 -11.27 -4.57 20.33
CA ALA A 103 -10.72 -4.23 19.02
C ALA A 103 -11.74 -3.43 18.17
N ARG A 104 -11.27 -2.29 17.69
CA ARG A 104 -12.04 -1.37 16.83
C ARG A 104 -11.49 -1.40 15.41
N LEU A 105 -12.40 -1.19 14.45
CA LEU A 105 -12.05 -1.06 13.04
C LEU A 105 -12.51 0.30 12.53
N THR A 106 -11.62 1.02 11.86
CA THR A 106 -11.95 2.24 11.13
C THR A 106 -11.81 1.97 9.63
N ILE A 107 -12.89 2.14 8.89
CA ILE A 107 -12.96 2.02 7.43
C ILE A 107 -12.99 3.44 6.87
N VAL A 108 -11.89 3.86 6.27
CA VAL A 108 -11.73 5.23 5.75
C VAL A 108 -11.81 5.22 4.24
N GLY A 109 -12.74 5.98 3.68
CA GLY A 109 -12.79 6.15 2.23
C GLY A 109 -14.14 6.60 1.68
N ARG A 110 -14.06 7.15 0.48
CA ARG A 110 -15.22 7.72 -0.19
C ARG A 110 -16.24 6.65 -0.60
N ALA A 111 -17.47 7.13 -0.83
CA ALA A 111 -18.57 6.41 -1.46
C ALA A 111 -18.85 5.01 -0.86
N PRO A 112 -19.00 4.88 0.51
CA PRO A 112 -19.34 3.59 1.11
C PRO A 112 -20.73 3.16 0.64
N THR A 113 -20.83 1.90 0.17
CA THR A 113 -22.09 1.27 -0.22
C THR A 113 -23.00 1.10 1.00
N PRO A 114 -24.31 0.88 0.80
CA PRO A 114 -25.22 0.58 1.90
C PRO A 114 -24.76 -0.63 2.74
N ALA A 115 -24.17 -1.64 2.10
CA ALA A 115 -23.65 -2.83 2.78
C ALA A 115 -22.47 -2.48 3.70
N VAL A 116 -21.52 -1.65 3.24
CA VAL A 116 -20.38 -1.19 4.05
C VAL A 116 -20.86 -0.27 5.17
N LYS A 117 -21.79 0.66 4.91
CA LYS A 117 -22.34 1.53 5.96
C LYS A 117 -22.98 0.74 7.09
N LYS A 118 -23.70 -0.34 6.77
CA LYS A 118 -24.36 -1.22 7.74
C LYS A 118 -23.39 -1.93 8.67
N LEU A 119 -22.12 -2.05 8.31
CA LEU A 119 -21.10 -2.64 9.21
C LEU A 119 -20.94 -1.84 10.51
N ALA A 120 -21.18 -0.53 10.49
CA ALA A 120 -21.12 0.32 11.68
C ALA A 120 -22.15 -0.06 12.76
N ASP A 121 -23.25 -0.74 12.40
CA ASP A 121 -24.29 -1.17 13.33
C ASP A 121 -23.78 -2.25 14.31
N ALA A 122 -22.70 -2.95 13.95
CA ALA A 122 -22.12 -4.04 14.76
C ALA A 122 -21.29 -3.57 15.98
N GLY A 123 -21.23 -2.28 16.25
CA GLY A 123 -20.42 -1.69 17.33
C GLY A 123 -18.90 -1.81 17.11
N GLY A 124 -18.16 -0.81 17.57
CA GLY A 124 -16.69 -0.79 17.42
C GLY A 124 -16.18 -0.72 15.97
N ILE A 125 -17.05 -0.47 15.00
CA ILE A 125 -16.71 -0.24 13.59
C ILE A 125 -17.11 1.19 13.23
N VAL A 126 -16.19 1.94 12.66
CA VAL A 126 -16.43 3.30 12.17
C VAL A 126 -16.26 3.31 10.65
N VAL A 127 -17.25 3.83 9.93
CA VAL A 127 -17.20 4.06 8.48
C VAL A 127 -17.25 5.56 8.25
N THR A 128 -16.12 6.15 7.87
CA THR A 128 -15.98 7.62 7.82
C THR A 128 -16.64 8.26 6.61
N GLY A 129 -16.74 7.53 5.48
CA GLY A 129 -16.95 8.16 4.19
C GLY A 129 -15.70 8.91 3.72
N ARG A 130 -15.88 9.89 2.82
CA ARG A 130 -14.80 10.73 2.34
C ARG A 130 -14.25 11.59 3.47
N VAL A 131 -12.93 11.63 3.59
CA VAL A 131 -12.19 12.53 4.48
C VAL A 131 -11.20 13.36 3.65
N ASP A 132 -10.81 14.52 4.14
CA ASP A 132 -9.85 15.38 3.47
C ASP A 132 -8.41 14.87 3.67
N ASP A 133 -8.13 14.25 4.81
CA ASP A 133 -6.83 13.67 5.14
C ASP A 133 -7.01 12.32 5.86
N VAL A 134 -6.40 11.28 5.31
CA VAL A 134 -6.44 9.92 5.87
C VAL A 134 -5.41 9.70 6.99
N ARG A 135 -4.35 10.51 7.02
CA ARG A 135 -3.19 10.34 7.90
C ARG A 135 -3.54 10.38 9.40
N PRO A 136 -4.44 11.25 9.89
CA PRO A 136 -4.86 11.21 11.30
C PRO A 136 -5.40 9.84 11.70
N TYR A 137 -6.26 9.25 10.87
CA TYR A 137 -6.84 7.92 11.12
C TYR A 137 -5.77 6.81 11.08
N MET A 138 -4.83 6.91 10.13
CA MET A 138 -3.71 5.95 10.04
C MET A 138 -2.79 6.05 11.26
N ARG A 139 -2.55 7.25 11.79
CA ARG A 139 -1.72 7.45 13.00
C ARG A 139 -2.29 6.75 14.23
N GLU A 140 -3.60 6.84 14.41
CA GLU A 140 -4.30 6.23 15.55
C GLU A 140 -4.36 4.71 15.50
N ALA A 141 -4.17 4.13 14.31
CA ALA A 141 -4.26 2.69 14.13
C ALA A 141 -3.02 1.96 14.64
N SER A 142 -3.25 0.82 15.30
CA SER A 142 -2.20 -0.12 15.71
C SER A 142 -1.76 -1.02 14.56
N VAL A 143 -2.72 -1.48 13.72
CA VAL A 143 -2.48 -2.38 12.60
C VAL A 143 -3.29 -1.93 11.39
N TYR A 144 -2.64 -1.92 10.23
CA TYR A 144 -3.28 -1.68 8.94
C TYR A 144 -3.64 -3.02 8.29
N VAL A 145 -4.90 -3.22 7.92
CA VAL A 145 -5.39 -4.50 7.39
C VAL A 145 -5.74 -4.40 5.91
N VAL A 146 -5.33 -5.39 5.10
CA VAL A 146 -5.58 -5.46 3.66
C VAL A 146 -6.09 -6.86 3.28
N PRO A 147 -7.33 -7.23 3.66
CA PRO A 147 -7.88 -8.56 3.46
C PRO A 147 -8.51 -8.72 2.06
N LEU A 148 -7.79 -8.32 1.00
CA LEU A 148 -8.27 -8.39 -0.37
C LEU A 148 -8.29 -9.85 -0.85
N ARG A 149 -9.40 -10.28 -1.46
CA ARG A 149 -9.57 -11.61 -2.05
C ARG A 149 -9.64 -11.56 -3.58
N ILE A 150 -9.86 -10.40 -4.14
CA ILE A 150 -9.99 -10.13 -5.57
C ILE A 150 -9.29 -8.83 -5.93
N GLY A 151 -8.93 -8.72 -7.19
CA GLY A 151 -8.33 -7.52 -7.76
C GLY A 151 -6.92 -7.77 -8.30
N GLY A 152 -6.41 -6.86 -9.12
CA GLY A 152 -5.06 -6.84 -9.69
C GLY A 152 -4.42 -5.45 -9.57
N GLY A 153 -3.15 -5.31 -9.93
CA GLY A 153 -2.40 -4.06 -9.92
C GLY A 153 -1.77 -3.70 -8.58
N THR A 154 -0.87 -2.73 -8.58
CA THR A 154 -0.11 -2.30 -7.39
C THR A 154 -0.99 -1.71 -6.30
N ARG A 155 -0.83 -2.19 -5.09
CA ARG A 155 -1.60 -1.77 -3.92
C ARG A 155 -0.93 -0.60 -3.22
N LEU A 156 -1.02 0.60 -3.78
CA LEU A 156 -0.42 1.83 -3.21
C LEU A 156 -0.74 2.05 -1.74
N LYS A 157 -1.93 1.69 -1.30
CA LYS A 157 -2.34 1.79 0.11
C LYS A 157 -1.40 1.06 1.08
N ILE A 158 -0.74 -0.02 0.64
CA ILE A 158 0.26 -0.72 1.47
C ILE A 158 1.52 0.15 1.58
N PHE A 159 2.00 0.74 0.49
CA PHE A 159 3.14 1.66 0.54
C PHE A 159 2.85 2.91 1.36
N GLU A 160 1.64 3.47 1.26
CA GLU A 160 1.19 4.58 2.12
C GLU A 160 1.21 4.18 3.61
N ALA A 161 0.71 2.98 3.95
CA ALA A 161 0.73 2.47 5.31
C ALA A 161 2.16 2.22 5.82
N MET A 162 3.03 1.63 4.99
CA MET A 162 4.44 1.40 5.31
C MET A 162 5.19 2.73 5.48
N ALA A 163 4.94 3.72 4.62
CA ALA A 163 5.49 5.07 4.72
C ALA A 163 5.05 5.76 6.02
N MET A 164 3.82 5.56 6.47
CA MET A 164 3.30 6.01 7.77
C MET A 164 3.86 5.22 8.97
N GLY A 165 4.76 4.25 8.73
CA GLY A 165 5.30 3.39 9.79
C GLY A 165 4.23 2.52 10.43
N LYS A 166 3.31 1.96 9.65
CA LYS A 166 2.27 1.05 10.14
C LYS A 166 2.60 -0.40 9.84
N ALA A 167 2.40 -1.25 10.83
CA ALA A 167 2.44 -2.68 10.64
C ALA A 167 1.24 -3.12 9.79
N VAL A 168 1.50 -3.87 8.72
CA VAL A 168 0.50 -4.30 7.75
C VAL A 168 0.27 -5.79 7.84
N VAL A 169 -1.00 -6.21 7.91
CA VAL A 169 -1.43 -7.58 7.66
C VAL A 169 -2.22 -7.62 6.36
N SER A 170 -1.81 -8.48 5.43
CA SER A 170 -2.40 -8.58 4.10
C SER A 170 -2.66 -10.04 3.72
N THR A 171 -3.54 -10.26 2.76
CA THR A 171 -3.59 -11.51 2.01
C THR A 171 -2.48 -11.54 0.95
N THR A 172 -2.21 -12.71 0.38
CA THR A 172 -1.31 -12.84 -0.78
C THR A 172 -1.79 -11.97 -1.94
N ILE A 173 -3.09 -11.95 -2.23
CA ILE A 173 -3.68 -11.08 -3.27
C ILE A 173 -3.54 -9.60 -2.90
N GLY A 174 -3.68 -9.25 -1.62
CA GLY A 174 -3.50 -7.87 -1.16
C GLY A 174 -2.07 -7.37 -1.30
N ALA A 175 -1.08 -8.24 -1.18
CA ALA A 175 0.35 -7.93 -1.32
C ALA A 175 0.91 -8.21 -2.73
N GLU A 176 0.07 -8.65 -3.67
CA GLU A 176 0.49 -9.03 -5.02
C GLU A 176 1.20 -7.87 -5.75
N GLY A 177 2.28 -8.20 -6.44
CA GLY A 177 3.09 -7.23 -7.18
C GLY A 177 3.94 -6.28 -6.32
N LEU A 178 3.92 -6.43 -4.98
CA LEU A 178 4.78 -5.69 -4.09
C LEU A 178 6.01 -6.55 -3.70
N PRO A 179 7.22 -6.03 -3.79
CA PRO A 179 8.44 -6.74 -3.42
C PRO A 179 8.64 -6.71 -1.90
N VAL A 180 7.65 -7.21 -1.19
CA VAL A 180 7.63 -7.30 0.28
C VAL A 180 7.88 -8.73 0.74
N THR A 181 8.56 -8.88 1.87
CA THR A 181 8.86 -10.18 2.47
C THR A 181 7.91 -10.41 3.65
N ASN A 182 7.21 -11.55 3.64
CA ASN A 182 6.38 -11.97 4.77
C ASN A 182 7.20 -12.09 6.05
N GLY A 183 6.67 -11.56 7.12
CA GLY A 183 7.32 -11.54 8.43
C GLY A 183 8.42 -10.49 8.60
N THR A 184 8.83 -9.79 7.53
CA THR A 184 9.83 -8.71 7.60
C THR A 184 9.20 -7.34 7.32
N HIS A 185 8.46 -7.22 6.21
CA HIS A 185 7.85 -5.96 5.79
C HIS A 185 6.33 -5.95 6.01
N VAL A 186 5.70 -7.10 5.87
CA VAL A 186 4.26 -7.32 6.07
C VAL A 186 4.04 -8.68 6.72
N MET A 187 2.90 -8.90 7.35
CA MET A 187 2.40 -10.24 7.68
C MET A 187 1.43 -10.66 6.58
N VAL A 188 1.62 -11.87 6.00
CA VAL A 188 0.76 -12.39 4.96
C VAL A 188 0.00 -13.62 5.48
N ALA A 189 -1.33 -13.60 5.34
CA ALA A 189 -2.21 -14.69 5.72
C ALA A 189 -3.49 -14.67 4.88
N ASP A 190 -3.90 -15.82 4.35
CA ASP A 190 -5.01 -15.92 3.40
C ASP A 190 -6.32 -16.46 4.01
N ASP A 191 -6.23 -17.24 5.08
CA ASP A 191 -7.42 -17.72 5.77
C ASP A 191 -7.81 -16.84 6.98
N PRO A 192 -9.10 -16.80 7.37
CA PRO A 192 -9.59 -15.92 8.44
C PRO A 192 -8.86 -16.09 9.78
N ALA A 193 -8.61 -17.33 10.18
CA ALA A 193 -8.01 -17.61 11.49
C ALA A 193 -6.54 -17.21 11.53
N SER A 194 -5.78 -17.49 10.47
CA SER A 194 -4.36 -17.09 10.37
C SER A 194 -4.22 -15.57 10.25
N PHE A 195 -5.11 -14.90 9.50
CA PHE A 195 -5.14 -13.45 9.40
C PHE A 195 -5.42 -12.81 10.77
N ALA A 196 -6.43 -13.30 11.49
CA ALA A 196 -6.75 -12.86 12.84
C ALA A 196 -5.58 -13.05 13.79
N ARG A 197 -4.92 -14.21 13.79
CA ARG A 197 -3.71 -14.46 14.61
C ARG A 197 -2.60 -13.48 14.31
N ALA A 198 -2.33 -13.18 13.02
CA ALA A 198 -1.32 -12.21 12.64
C ALA A 198 -1.65 -10.81 13.19
N VAL A 199 -2.91 -10.38 13.13
CA VAL A 199 -3.37 -9.12 13.72
C VAL A 199 -3.20 -9.11 15.24
N VAL A 200 -3.63 -10.17 15.94
CA VAL A 200 -3.53 -10.28 17.40
C VAL A 200 -2.07 -10.27 17.86
N VAL A 201 -1.18 -10.98 17.16
CA VAL A 201 0.27 -10.93 17.44
C VAL A 201 0.79 -9.49 17.37
N LEU A 202 0.46 -8.74 16.32
CA LEU A 202 0.91 -7.36 16.17
C LEU A 202 0.25 -6.40 17.18
N ILE A 203 -0.92 -6.72 17.71
CA ILE A 203 -1.54 -5.95 18.80
C ILE A 203 -0.78 -6.16 20.12
N ARG A 204 -0.49 -7.41 20.46
CA ARG A 204 0.09 -7.81 21.75
C ARG A 204 1.61 -7.62 21.84
N ASP A 205 2.31 -7.90 20.76
CA ASP A 205 3.77 -7.83 20.68
C ASP A 205 4.20 -6.49 20.06
N ALA A 206 4.47 -5.51 20.89
CA ALA A 206 4.88 -4.18 20.49
C ALA A 206 6.27 -4.18 19.81
N ASP A 207 7.18 -5.05 20.26
CA ASP A 207 8.53 -5.13 19.70
C ASP A 207 8.48 -5.73 18.29
N ARG A 208 7.71 -6.80 18.12
CA ARG A 208 7.48 -7.42 16.81
C ARG A 208 6.83 -6.44 15.83
N ARG A 209 5.80 -5.74 16.29
CA ARG A 209 5.14 -4.68 15.50
C ARG A 209 6.13 -3.61 15.09
N GLN A 210 6.94 -3.10 16.01
CA GLN A 210 7.93 -2.06 15.74
C GLN A 210 9.00 -2.52 14.74
N GLN A 211 9.50 -3.75 14.87
CA GLN A 211 10.47 -4.32 13.91
C GLN A 211 9.91 -4.30 12.49
N LEU A 212 8.66 -4.72 12.32
CA LEU A 212 7.98 -4.75 11.03
C LEU A 212 7.75 -3.32 10.49
N GLU A 213 7.31 -2.39 11.34
CA GLU A 213 7.10 -0.98 10.98
C GLU A 213 8.39 -0.31 10.48
N VAL A 214 9.51 -0.54 11.16
CA VAL A 214 10.81 0.04 10.80
C VAL A 214 11.32 -0.54 9.48
N ALA A 215 11.28 -1.87 9.32
CA ALA A 215 11.75 -2.52 8.10
C ALA A 215 10.90 -2.15 6.89
N ALA A 216 9.57 -2.12 7.06
CA ALA A 216 8.62 -1.73 6.02
C ALA A 216 8.85 -0.28 5.56
N ARG A 217 8.98 0.65 6.50
CA ARG A 217 9.24 2.05 6.17
C ARG A 217 10.60 2.24 5.48
N ALA A 218 11.66 1.58 5.97
CA ALA A 218 12.98 1.66 5.36
C ALA A 218 12.93 1.24 3.88
N LEU A 219 12.27 0.12 3.57
CA LEU A 219 12.08 -0.34 2.19
C LEU A 219 11.40 0.71 1.32
N VAL A 220 10.32 1.32 1.81
CA VAL A 220 9.53 2.28 1.02
C VAL A 220 10.27 3.59 0.81
N VAL A 221 10.93 4.11 1.83
CA VAL A 221 11.73 5.35 1.72
C VAL A 221 12.91 5.17 0.77
N GLU A 222 13.58 4.01 0.82
CA GLU A 222 14.75 3.73 -0.03
C GLU A 222 14.36 3.54 -1.51
N LYS A 223 13.27 2.80 -1.79
CA LYS A 223 13.01 2.29 -3.15
C LYS A 223 11.76 2.84 -3.81
N TYR A 224 10.81 3.34 -3.03
CA TYR A 224 9.48 3.72 -3.53
C TYR A 224 9.10 5.16 -3.24
N ASP A 225 10.00 5.96 -2.66
CA ASP A 225 9.83 7.41 -2.64
C ASP A 225 9.81 7.96 -4.07
N TRP A 226 9.02 8.98 -4.32
CA TRP A 226 8.91 9.58 -5.65
C TRP A 226 10.27 10.00 -6.22
N SER A 227 11.22 10.43 -5.40
CA SER A 227 12.57 10.79 -5.85
C SER A 227 13.36 9.57 -6.36
N ALA A 228 13.27 8.44 -5.67
CA ALA A 228 13.90 7.20 -6.10
C ALA A 228 13.27 6.68 -7.40
N VAL A 229 11.94 6.66 -7.48
CA VAL A 229 11.22 6.22 -8.68
C VAL A 229 11.48 7.12 -9.88
N ALA A 230 11.57 8.45 -9.67
CA ALA A 230 11.93 9.38 -10.74
C ALA A 230 13.34 9.08 -11.29
N GLY A 231 14.30 8.76 -10.41
CA GLY A 231 15.64 8.35 -10.84
C GLY A 231 15.63 7.07 -11.70
N GLU A 232 14.84 6.08 -11.34
CA GLU A 232 14.67 4.87 -12.16
C GLU A 232 14.05 5.17 -13.53
N LEU A 233 13.06 6.08 -13.57
CA LEU A 233 12.46 6.53 -14.82
C LEU A 233 13.48 7.26 -15.71
N GLU A 234 14.29 8.14 -15.15
CA GLU A 234 15.34 8.85 -15.88
C GLU A 234 16.37 7.88 -16.48
N ILE A 235 16.79 6.87 -15.71
CA ILE A 235 17.69 5.81 -16.19
C ILE A 235 17.04 5.03 -17.35
N ALA A 236 15.78 4.65 -17.23
CA ALA A 236 15.06 3.94 -18.29
C ALA A 236 14.96 4.77 -19.57
N LEU A 237 14.58 6.04 -19.46
CA LEU A 237 14.46 6.97 -20.59
C LEU A 237 15.82 7.21 -21.29
N ALA A 238 16.89 7.38 -20.51
CA ALA A 238 18.25 7.53 -21.04
C ALA A 238 18.69 6.32 -21.87
N ARG A 239 18.40 5.11 -21.40
CA ARG A 239 18.68 3.87 -22.12
C ARG A 239 17.91 3.80 -23.46
N PHE A 240 16.62 4.15 -23.46
CA PHE A 240 15.82 4.16 -24.68
C PHE A 240 16.28 5.23 -25.67
N ALA A 241 16.75 6.38 -25.19
CA ALA A 241 17.31 7.45 -26.03
C ALA A 241 18.75 7.16 -26.53
N GLY A 242 19.34 5.99 -26.22
CA GLY A 242 20.72 5.67 -26.60
C GLY A 242 21.79 6.50 -25.88
N ARG A 243 21.46 7.19 -24.77
CA ARG A 243 22.39 7.99 -23.97
C ARG A 243 22.98 7.12 -22.86
N ARG A 244 24.24 7.34 -22.50
CA ARG A 244 24.84 6.68 -21.35
C ARG A 244 24.23 7.22 -20.05
N ALA A 245 23.89 6.33 -19.13
CA ALA A 245 23.50 6.73 -17.77
C ALA A 245 24.68 7.52 -17.13
N GLY A 246 24.49 8.78 -16.82
CA GLY A 246 25.54 9.69 -16.32
C GLY A 246 25.67 11.00 -17.10
N GLU A 247 25.09 11.10 -18.30
CA GLU A 247 24.99 12.35 -19.06
C GLU A 247 23.74 13.18 -18.74
N ILE A 248 22.90 12.67 -17.83
CA ILE A 248 21.72 13.37 -17.38
C ILE A 248 22.12 14.26 -16.21
N ASN A 249 22.18 15.56 -16.45
CA ASN A 249 22.28 16.53 -15.39
C ASN A 249 21.00 16.44 -14.55
N PRO A 250 21.06 16.15 -13.22
CA PRO A 250 19.86 16.11 -12.41
C PRO A 250 19.16 17.48 -12.56
N CYS A 251 17.90 17.45 -12.95
CA CYS A 251 17.09 18.64 -13.14
C CYS A 251 17.15 19.46 -11.84
N LYS A 252 17.82 20.62 -11.92
CA LYS A 252 17.78 21.62 -10.84
C LYS A 252 16.32 21.94 -10.64
N SER A 253 15.81 21.65 -9.47
CA SER A 253 14.45 22.02 -9.05
C SER A 253 14.24 23.49 -9.46
N PRO A 254 13.19 23.82 -10.23
CA PRO A 254 12.86 25.21 -10.44
C PRO A 254 12.52 25.79 -9.07
N SER A 255 13.35 26.71 -8.60
CA SER A 255 13.00 27.57 -7.47
C SER A 255 11.75 28.34 -7.90
N LEU A 256 10.60 27.96 -7.36
CA LEU A 256 9.39 28.76 -7.39
C LEU A 256 9.69 30.07 -6.64
N VAL A 257 10.11 31.08 -7.39
CA VAL A 257 10.07 32.46 -6.93
C VAL A 257 8.59 32.82 -6.93
N LEU A 258 7.98 32.81 -5.77
CA LEU A 258 6.70 33.46 -5.52
C LEU A 258 7.02 34.95 -5.48
N ASP A 259 6.78 35.64 -6.60
CA ASP A 259 6.68 37.10 -6.60
C ASP A 259 5.41 37.47 -5.82
N THR A 260 5.62 38.36 -4.85
CA THR A 260 4.65 38.99 -3.94
C THR A 260 3.54 39.75 -4.65
#